data_f601cbd93726e4c43fc495ad3ae3d32b
#
_entry.id   f601cbd93726e4c43fc495ad3ae3d32b
#
_cell.length_a   1.000
_cell.length_b   1.000
_cell.length_c   1.000
_cell.angle_alpha   90.00
_cell.angle_beta   90.00
_cell.angle_gamma   90.00
#
_symmetry.space_group_name_H-M   'P 1'
#
loop_
_entity.id
_entity.type
_entity.pdbx_description
1 polymer ?
#
loop_
_entity_poly.entity_id
_entity_poly.type
_entity_poly.pdbx_seq_one_letter_code
_entity_poly.pdbx_strand_id
1 'polypeptide(L)'
;MLAKLENYGIRGVALKLIESYLSDRKQLVNILGEISDELLVLFGVPQGSCLGPLLFLIYINGLPNISNNAEFVLFADDTNIFVEAKNRMLAYENANKILKAVHLYMLVNKLHINMSKCCFIDFKPDKNVIPDSNLCLKINNVVIKQVNEARFLGVTLDENLNWKSHIHKLSKKLSCSAGILNLIKDSIPEDLYKSLYFTLFESHLSYGITVWGGVSNNKLEPLFKLQKKCMRILFGDKEAYLNKYKTCARSRPLDNQILGQEFYSREHTKPLFNQHGIMNVRNLHIYHCSNEILKILKFRTPYSLFELFELSKRNGKETRLLTPNPSKNFLYVGSLIWNAVRDLIKLYEFSQYRGSAKCVLKREILQIQKGGDPIEWQHGTWNTLKYLRY
;
A
#
# COMPACT_ATOMS: atom_id res chain seq x y z
N MET A 1 14.58 27.38 -11.74
CA MET A 1 14.99 26.71 -10.48
C MET A 1 15.49 27.71 -9.45
N LEU A 2 16.52 28.52 -9.76
CA LEU A 2 17.14 29.44 -8.79
C LEU A 2 16.14 30.38 -8.10
N ALA A 3 15.25 31.03 -8.86
CA ALA A 3 14.19 31.89 -8.29
C ALA A 3 13.25 31.14 -7.31
N LYS A 4 12.95 29.86 -7.58
CA LYS A 4 12.18 29.05 -6.63
C LYS A 4 12.97 28.80 -5.34
N LEU A 5 14.25 28.49 -5.43
CA LEU A 5 15.13 28.30 -4.26
C LEU A 5 15.25 29.56 -3.41
N GLU A 6 15.35 30.73 -4.04
CA GLU A 6 15.33 32.01 -3.32
C GLU A 6 14.04 32.23 -2.52
N ASN A 7 12.89 31.88 -3.12
CA ASN A 7 11.59 31.92 -2.43
C ASN A 7 11.52 30.97 -1.23
N TYR A 8 12.23 29.84 -1.28
CA TYR A 8 12.40 28.91 -0.15
C TYR A 8 13.46 29.35 0.86
N GLY A 9 14.08 30.53 0.67
CA GLY A 9 15.07 31.09 1.60
C GLY A 9 16.51 30.63 1.35
N ILE A 10 16.80 29.88 0.28
CA ILE A 10 18.15 29.46 -0.08
C ILE A 10 18.81 30.62 -0.85
N ARG A 11 19.82 31.24 -0.22
CA ARG A 11 20.47 32.48 -0.72
C ARG A 11 21.99 32.41 -0.59
N GLY A 12 22.68 33.43 -1.16
CA GLY A 12 24.12 33.65 -0.99
C GLY A 12 24.96 32.50 -1.56
N VAL A 13 25.92 32.02 -0.77
CA VAL A 13 26.88 30.97 -1.19
C VAL A 13 26.17 29.64 -1.54
N ALA A 14 25.14 29.27 -0.78
CA ALA A 14 24.38 28.06 -1.04
C ALA A 14 23.66 28.12 -2.40
N LEU A 15 23.06 29.26 -2.75
CA LEU A 15 22.40 29.43 -4.04
C LEU A 15 23.43 29.38 -5.19
N LYS A 16 24.59 30.05 -5.05
CA LYS A 16 25.69 30.02 -6.04
C LYS A 16 26.24 28.61 -6.23
N LEU A 17 26.33 27.82 -5.17
CA LEU A 17 26.73 26.40 -5.27
C LEU A 17 25.76 25.60 -6.14
N ILE A 18 24.46 25.79 -5.92
CA ILE A 18 23.43 25.08 -6.72
C ILE A 18 23.43 25.63 -8.16
N GLU A 19 23.64 26.90 -8.35
CA GLU A 19 23.78 27.50 -9.70
C GLU A 19 24.92 26.85 -10.46
N SER A 20 26.12 26.80 -9.88
CA SER A 20 27.27 26.12 -10.46
C SER A 20 27.02 24.63 -10.73
N TYR A 21 26.31 23.95 -9.81
CA TYR A 21 25.93 22.54 -9.98
C TYR A 21 24.98 22.31 -11.16
N LEU A 22 24.13 23.26 -11.50
CA LEU A 22 23.13 23.15 -12.58
C LEU A 22 23.60 23.72 -13.90
N SER A 23 24.64 24.59 -13.91
CA SER A 23 25.12 25.30 -15.13
C SER A 23 26.23 24.52 -15.83
N ASP A 24 26.37 24.79 -17.12
CA ASP A 24 27.46 24.34 -18.00
C ASP A 24 27.76 22.84 -17.97
N ARG A 25 26.71 22.05 -17.73
CA ARG A 25 26.81 20.58 -17.67
C ARG A 25 26.93 19.99 -19.05
N LYS A 26 27.86 19.08 -19.22
CA LYS A 26 28.04 18.31 -20.44
C LYS A 26 27.80 16.83 -20.16
N GLN A 27 27.34 16.11 -21.16
CA GLN A 27 27.13 14.69 -21.14
C GLN A 27 27.75 14.03 -22.36
N LEU A 28 28.36 12.89 -22.13
CA LEU A 28 28.86 11.99 -23.16
C LEU A 28 28.40 10.55 -22.83
N VAL A 29 28.36 9.70 -23.81
CA VAL A 29 28.04 8.27 -23.69
C VAL A 29 29.30 7.46 -23.95
N ASN A 30 29.60 6.53 -23.04
CA ASN A 30 30.71 5.58 -23.21
C ASN A 30 30.12 4.15 -23.27
N ILE A 31 30.37 3.47 -24.39
CA ILE A 31 29.97 2.10 -24.62
C ILE A 31 31.20 1.29 -25.01
N LEU A 32 31.62 0.38 -24.12
CA LEU A 32 32.77 -0.52 -24.37
C LEU A 32 34.10 0.20 -24.73
N GLY A 33 34.28 1.45 -24.26
CA GLY A 33 35.46 2.25 -24.55
C GLY A 33 35.28 3.27 -25.67
N GLU A 34 34.28 3.15 -26.52
CA GLU A 34 33.89 4.13 -27.52
C GLU A 34 33.13 5.30 -26.87
N ILE A 35 33.61 6.51 -27.05
CA ILE A 35 33.09 7.71 -26.41
C ILE A 35 32.43 8.60 -27.48
N SER A 36 31.19 9.01 -27.25
CA SER A 36 30.49 9.97 -28.09
C SER A 36 31.03 11.40 -27.92
N ASP A 37 30.64 12.30 -28.81
CA ASP A 37 30.85 13.74 -28.62
C ASP A 37 30.14 14.24 -27.35
N GLU A 38 30.74 15.26 -26.73
CA GLU A 38 30.14 15.97 -25.60
C GLU A 38 28.98 16.85 -26.05
N LEU A 39 27.84 16.70 -25.39
CA LEU A 39 26.66 17.53 -25.60
C LEU A 39 26.31 18.32 -24.35
N LEU A 40 25.98 19.62 -24.53
CA LEU A 40 25.53 20.47 -23.44
C LEU A 40 24.14 20.06 -22.94
N VAL A 41 24.02 19.85 -21.63
CA VAL A 41 22.74 19.51 -20.97
C VAL A 41 22.01 20.76 -20.51
N LEU A 42 21.04 21.20 -21.29
CA LEU A 42 20.33 22.46 -21.07
C LEU A 42 19.21 22.35 -19.99
N PHE A 43 18.69 21.17 -19.73
CA PHE A 43 17.54 20.93 -18.84
C PHE A 43 17.76 19.73 -17.93
N GLY A 44 17.00 19.71 -16.83
CA GLY A 44 16.99 18.61 -15.89
C GLY A 44 18.09 18.69 -14.82
N VAL A 45 18.17 17.67 -14.00
CA VAL A 45 19.17 17.49 -12.92
C VAL A 45 19.96 16.20 -13.17
N PRO A 46 21.21 16.10 -12.68
CA PRO A 46 21.99 14.87 -12.84
C PRO A 46 21.28 13.67 -12.21
N GLN A 47 21.01 12.62 -13.01
CA GLN A 47 20.45 11.37 -12.50
C GLN A 47 21.51 10.65 -11.65
N GLY A 48 21.06 10.07 -10.52
CA GLY A 48 21.95 9.41 -9.55
C GLY A 48 22.62 10.34 -8.54
N SER A 49 22.41 11.66 -8.63
CA SER A 49 22.91 12.61 -7.63
C SER A 49 22.00 12.68 -6.39
N CYS A 50 22.58 13.02 -5.22
CA CYS A 50 21.82 13.21 -3.98
C CYS A 50 20.88 14.42 -4.04
N LEU A 51 21.25 15.49 -4.76
CA LEU A 51 20.46 16.73 -4.85
C LEU A 51 19.37 16.66 -5.92
N GLY A 52 19.51 15.84 -6.94
CA GLY A 52 18.58 15.76 -8.07
C GLY A 52 17.12 15.55 -7.64
N PRO A 53 16.81 14.52 -6.85
CA PRO A 53 15.45 14.27 -6.38
C PRO A 53 14.89 15.43 -5.54
N LEU A 54 15.68 16.01 -4.64
CA LEU A 54 15.27 17.14 -3.80
C LEU A 54 14.95 18.38 -4.64
N LEU A 55 15.82 18.71 -5.59
CA LEU A 55 15.60 19.85 -6.48
C LEU A 55 14.36 19.66 -7.35
N PHE A 56 14.10 18.44 -7.83
CA PHE A 56 12.88 18.14 -8.56
C PHE A 56 11.62 18.32 -7.69
N LEU A 57 11.62 17.84 -6.45
CA LEU A 57 10.52 18.02 -5.52
C LEU A 57 10.22 19.50 -5.26
N ILE A 58 11.25 20.32 -5.02
CA ILE A 58 11.10 21.78 -4.88
C ILE A 58 10.54 22.40 -6.17
N TYR A 59 10.98 21.89 -7.32
CA TYR A 59 10.56 22.42 -8.62
C TYR A 59 9.08 22.20 -8.90
N ILE A 60 8.56 21.00 -8.61
CA ILE A 60 7.16 20.63 -8.86
C ILE A 60 6.20 21.08 -7.75
N ASN A 61 6.69 21.38 -6.55
CA ASN A 61 5.88 21.64 -5.35
C ASN A 61 4.88 22.81 -5.49
N GLY A 62 5.07 23.68 -6.45
CA GLY A 62 4.11 24.75 -6.75
C GLY A 62 2.89 24.31 -7.57
N LEU A 63 2.86 23.09 -8.09
CA LEU A 63 1.78 22.59 -8.92
C LEU A 63 0.42 22.54 -8.20
N PRO A 64 0.31 22.08 -6.95
CA PRO A 64 -0.99 22.07 -6.24
C PRO A 64 -1.64 23.44 -6.09
N ASN A 65 -0.85 24.52 -6.06
CA ASN A 65 -1.34 25.89 -5.84
C ASN A 65 -2.09 26.46 -7.04
N ILE A 66 -2.16 25.75 -8.18
CA ILE A 66 -2.87 26.23 -9.36
C ILE A 66 -4.39 26.18 -9.23
N SER A 67 -4.93 25.36 -8.32
CA SER A 67 -6.37 25.21 -8.12
C SER A 67 -6.69 24.70 -6.72
N ASN A 68 -7.66 25.35 -6.08
CA ASN A 68 -8.25 24.89 -4.81
C ASN A 68 -9.44 23.93 -5.02
N ASN A 69 -9.83 23.68 -6.27
CA ASN A 69 -10.97 22.82 -6.62
C ASN A 69 -10.58 21.39 -6.95
N ALA A 70 -9.35 20.99 -6.63
CA ALA A 70 -8.85 19.64 -6.78
C ALA A 70 -7.82 19.32 -5.70
N GLU A 71 -7.75 18.07 -5.34
CA GLU A 71 -6.68 17.54 -4.49
C GLU A 71 -5.56 16.99 -5.37
N PHE A 72 -4.34 17.45 -5.13
CA PHE A 72 -3.14 17.01 -5.84
C PHE A 72 -2.32 16.11 -4.94
N VAL A 73 -2.01 14.91 -5.42
CA VAL A 73 -1.07 13.99 -4.76
C VAL A 73 0.13 13.79 -5.68
N LEU A 74 1.26 14.35 -5.26
CA LEU A 74 2.53 14.30 -5.97
C LEU A 74 3.43 13.24 -5.35
N PHE A 75 4.02 12.38 -6.15
CA PHE A 75 5.05 11.43 -5.74
C PHE A 75 6.13 11.37 -6.83
N ALA A 76 7.23 12.05 -6.61
CA ALA A 76 8.26 12.31 -7.63
C ALA A 76 7.62 12.89 -8.91
N ASP A 77 7.73 12.21 -10.04
CA ASP A 77 7.14 12.56 -11.33
C ASP A 77 5.67 12.14 -11.47
N ASP A 78 5.18 11.22 -10.63
CA ASP A 78 3.79 10.80 -10.64
C ASP A 78 2.90 11.90 -10.06
N THR A 79 2.01 12.46 -10.89
CA THR A 79 1.02 13.47 -10.50
C THR A 79 -0.38 12.87 -10.58
N ASN A 80 -1.10 12.87 -9.47
CA ASN A 80 -2.47 12.41 -9.39
C ASN A 80 -3.36 13.58 -8.96
N ILE A 81 -4.49 13.76 -9.66
CA ILE A 81 -5.42 14.88 -9.45
C ILE A 81 -6.79 14.28 -9.18
N PHE A 82 -7.34 14.59 -8.01
CA PHE A 82 -8.68 14.19 -7.62
C PHE A 82 -9.61 15.38 -7.72
N VAL A 83 -10.69 15.20 -8.48
CA VAL A 83 -11.71 16.23 -8.69
C VAL A 83 -13.05 15.71 -8.20
N GLU A 84 -13.67 16.43 -7.28
CA GLU A 84 -14.99 16.14 -6.75
C GLU A 84 -15.98 17.21 -7.16
N ALA A 85 -17.23 16.83 -7.46
CA ALA A 85 -18.32 17.76 -7.74
C ALA A 85 -19.67 17.12 -7.41
N LYS A 86 -20.71 17.98 -7.31
CA LYS A 86 -22.07 17.56 -6.97
C LYS A 86 -22.71 16.64 -8.03
N ASN A 87 -22.28 16.75 -9.28
CA ASN A 87 -22.72 15.89 -10.37
C ASN A 87 -21.56 15.63 -11.35
N ARG A 88 -21.73 14.60 -12.16
CA ARG A 88 -20.72 14.12 -13.09
C ARG A 88 -20.33 15.17 -14.14
N MET A 89 -21.31 15.87 -14.73
CA MET A 89 -21.05 16.90 -15.75
C MET A 89 -20.14 18.00 -15.19
N LEU A 90 -20.47 18.52 -14.01
CA LEU A 90 -19.67 19.54 -13.33
C LEU A 90 -18.26 19.03 -12.97
N ALA A 91 -18.12 17.75 -12.61
CA ALA A 91 -16.81 17.14 -12.35
C ALA A 91 -15.92 17.19 -13.60
N TYR A 92 -16.47 16.82 -14.77
CA TYR A 92 -15.74 16.87 -16.03
C TYR A 92 -15.41 18.30 -16.48
N GLU A 93 -16.31 19.25 -16.29
CA GLU A 93 -16.04 20.68 -16.56
C GLU A 93 -14.89 21.20 -15.68
N ASN A 94 -14.97 20.94 -14.37
CA ASN A 94 -13.93 21.35 -13.42
C ASN A 94 -12.60 20.69 -13.75
N ALA A 95 -12.60 19.38 -14.02
CA ALA A 95 -11.40 18.65 -14.39
C ALA A 95 -10.76 19.22 -15.66
N ASN A 96 -11.54 19.54 -16.70
CA ASN A 96 -10.99 20.14 -17.90
C ASN A 96 -10.40 21.55 -17.66
N LYS A 97 -11.00 22.35 -16.77
CA LYS A 97 -10.43 23.67 -16.37
C LYS A 97 -9.10 23.47 -15.66
N ILE A 98 -9.03 22.52 -14.71
CA ILE A 98 -7.81 22.20 -13.97
C ILE A 98 -6.72 21.67 -14.90
N LEU A 99 -7.06 20.76 -15.83
CA LEU A 99 -6.12 20.20 -16.79
C LEU A 99 -5.53 21.26 -17.73
N LYS A 100 -6.29 22.30 -18.11
CA LYS A 100 -5.77 23.47 -18.84
C LYS A 100 -4.73 24.23 -18.01
N ALA A 101 -5.01 24.46 -16.71
CA ALA A 101 -4.09 25.15 -15.82
C ALA A 101 -2.81 24.32 -15.57
N VAL A 102 -2.96 22.98 -15.40
CA VAL A 102 -1.82 22.03 -15.32
C VAL A 102 -0.96 22.12 -16.57
N HIS A 103 -1.57 22.07 -17.75
CA HIS A 103 -0.82 22.17 -19.01
C HIS A 103 -0.01 23.46 -19.10
N LEU A 104 -0.64 24.59 -18.76
CA LEU A 104 0.03 25.90 -18.74
C LEU A 104 1.20 25.92 -17.74
N TYR A 105 0.97 25.38 -16.52
CA TYR A 105 2.02 25.28 -15.51
C TYR A 105 3.22 24.44 -16.02
N MET A 106 2.96 23.32 -16.67
CA MET A 106 4.01 22.45 -17.23
C MET A 106 4.80 23.18 -18.33
N LEU A 107 4.10 23.89 -19.23
CA LEU A 107 4.76 24.68 -20.29
C LEU A 107 5.68 25.77 -19.72
N VAL A 108 5.16 26.58 -18.78
CA VAL A 108 5.93 27.66 -18.15
C VAL A 108 7.16 27.14 -17.42
N ASN A 109 7.03 25.95 -16.80
CA ASN A 109 8.14 25.29 -16.09
C ASN A 109 8.97 24.39 -17.00
N LYS A 110 8.78 24.38 -18.32
CA LYS A 110 9.52 23.55 -19.27
C LYS A 110 9.47 22.06 -18.92
N LEU A 111 8.33 21.59 -18.40
CA LEU A 111 8.06 20.20 -18.10
C LEU A 111 7.19 19.59 -19.21
N HIS A 112 7.47 18.35 -19.57
CA HIS A 112 6.73 17.65 -20.62
C HIS A 112 5.76 16.63 -20.02
N ILE A 113 4.50 16.69 -20.44
CA ILE A 113 3.49 15.70 -20.05
C ILE A 113 3.56 14.52 -21.03
N ASN A 114 3.77 13.32 -20.53
CA ASN A 114 3.71 12.11 -21.35
C ASN A 114 2.25 11.66 -21.53
N MET A 115 1.61 12.12 -22.60
CA MET A 115 0.21 11.83 -22.91
C MET A 115 -0.09 10.33 -23.05
N SER A 116 0.87 9.50 -23.49
CA SER A 116 0.67 8.06 -23.64
C SER A 116 0.50 7.33 -22.32
N LYS A 117 1.01 7.92 -21.22
CA LYS A 117 0.86 7.39 -19.83
C LYS A 117 -0.30 8.04 -19.07
N CYS A 118 -0.88 9.13 -19.60
CA CYS A 118 -2.01 9.80 -18.95
C CYS A 118 -3.28 8.97 -19.11
N CYS A 119 -3.97 8.76 -18.00
CA CYS A 119 -5.28 8.12 -17.99
C CYS A 119 -6.13 8.68 -16.85
N PHE A 120 -7.42 8.47 -16.88
CA PHE A 120 -8.30 8.81 -15.76
C PHE A 120 -9.29 7.69 -15.45
N ILE A 121 -9.71 7.65 -14.18
CA ILE A 121 -10.78 6.79 -13.69
C ILE A 121 -11.96 7.67 -13.31
N ASP A 122 -13.13 7.32 -13.80
CA ASP A 122 -14.39 7.90 -13.38
C ASP A 122 -14.99 6.99 -12.29
N PHE A 123 -14.86 7.40 -11.03
CA PHE A 123 -15.37 6.64 -9.89
C PHE A 123 -16.89 6.72 -9.83
N LYS A 124 -17.57 5.58 -9.94
CA LYS A 124 -19.02 5.48 -9.95
C LYS A 124 -19.53 4.97 -8.59
N PRO A 125 -20.26 5.79 -7.82
CA PRO A 125 -20.87 5.31 -6.58
C PRO A 125 -21.99 4.29 -6.86
N ASP A 126 -22.70 4.44 -7.98
CA ASP A 126 -23.81 3.59 -8.40
C ASP A 126 -23.52 2.86 -9.71
N LYS A 127 -23.84 1.56 -9.75
CA LYS A 127 -23.67 0.71 -10.94
C LYS A 127 -24.60 1.08 -12.10
N ASN A 128 -25.63 1.88 -11.85
CA ASN A 128 -26.69 2.22 -12.81
C ASN A 128 -26.46 3.54 -13.56
N VAL A 129 -25.30 4.18 -13.40
CA VAL A 129 -24.99 5.40 -14.14
C VAL A 129 -24.63 5.05 -15.58
N ILE A 130 -25.52 5.39 -16.52
CA ILE A 130 -25.29 5.22 -17.95
C ILE A 130 -24.07 6.07 -18.36
N PRO A 131 -23.09 5.51 -19.08
CA PRO A 131 -21.97 6.29 -19.59
C PRO A 131 -22.49 7.34 -20.58
N ASP A 132 -22.30 8.60 -20.28
CA ASP A 132 -22.52 9.66 -21.25
C ASP A 132 -21.31 9.72 -22.18
N SER A 133 -21.50 9.29 -23.41
CA SER A 133 -20.45 9.19 -24.44
C SER A 133 -19.84 10.56 -24.83
N ASN A 134 -20.48 11.66 -24.44
CA ASN A 134 -20.05 13.01 -24.79
C ASN A 134 -19.05 13.62 -23.79
N LEU A 135 -18.88 13.00 -22.61
CA LEU A 135 -17.97 13.49 -21.58
C LEU A 135 -16.55 12.98 -21.82
N CYS A 136 -15.62 13.89 -22.08
CA CYS A 136 -14.21 13.56 -22.24
C CYS A 136 -13.31 14.56 -21.50
N LEU A 137 -12.15 14.10 -21.06
CA LEU A 137 -11.10 14.93 -20.52
C LEU A 137 -10.01 15.16 -21.56
N LYS A 138 -9.50 16.39 -21.63
CA LYS A 138 -8.52 16.81 -22.65
C LYS A 138 -7.38 17.59 -22.02
N ILE A 139 -6.17 17.35 -22.49
CA ILE A 139 -5.00 18.20 -22.27
C ILE A 139 -4.51 18.68 -23.63
N ASN A 140 -4.45 20.01 -23.83
CA ASN A 140 -4.02 20.61 -25.11
C ASN A 140 -4.74 19.96 -26.33
N ASN A 141 -6.08 19.88 -26.27
CA ASN A 141 -6.95 19.25 -27.27
C ASN A 141 -6.76 17.72 -27.49
N VAL A 142 -5.81 17.09 -26.83
CA VAL A 142 -5.61 15.63 -26.87
C VAL A 142 -6.51 14.97 -25.81
N VAL A 143 -7.32 14.01 -26.23
CA VAL A 143 -8.22 13.29 -25.32
C VAL A 143 -7.40 12.34 -24.43
N ILE A 144 -7.65 12.40 -23.12
CA ILE A 144 -7.08 11.47 -22.15
C ILE A 144 -7.90 10.18 -22.15
N LYS A 145 -7.22 9.04 -22.11
CA LYS A 145 -7.85 7.72 -22.08
C LYS A 145 -8.58 7.48 -20.77
N GLN A 146 -9.87 7.17 -20.83
CA GLN A 146 -10.61 6.62 -19.69
C GLN A 146 -10.22 5.15 -19.49
N VAL A 147 -10.00 4.75 -18.24
CA VAL A 147 -9.67 3.36 -17.87
C VAL A 147 -10.54 2.94 -16.68
N ASN A 148 -10.87 1.66 -16.60
CA ASN A 148 -11.65 1.11 -15.50
C ASN A 148 -10.78 0.82 -14.27
N GLU A 149 -9.46 0.73 -14.47
CA GLU A 149 -8.47 0.55 -13.41
C GLU A 149 -7.16 1.23 -13.73
N ALA A 150 -6.49 1.76 -12.73
CA ALA A 150 -5.15 2.33 -12.82
C ALA A 150 -4.30 1.95 -11.62
N ARG A 151 -2.99 2.02 -11.79
CA ARG A 151 -2.02 1.83 -10.70
C ARG A 151 -1.75 3.19 -10.04
N PHE A 152 -1.98 3.24 -8.73
CA PHE A 152 -1.69 4.38 -7.89
C PHE A 152 -0.70 3.96 -6.80
N LEU A 153 0.51 4.49 -6.83
CA LEU A 153 1.58 4.20 -5.86
C LEU A 153 1.71 2.69 -5.53
N GLY A 154 1.69 1.85 -6.55
CA GLY A 154 1.84 0.39 -6.38
C GLY A 154 0.55 -0.38 -6.10
N VAL A 155 -0.54 0.30 -5.73
CA VAL A 155 -1.86 -0.30 -5.52
C VAL A 155 -2.71 -0.11 -6.79
N THR A 156 -3.52 -1.09 -7.17
CA THR A 156 -4.46 -0.95 -8.30
C THR A 156 -5.80 -0.48 -7.77
N LEU A 157 -6.23 0.69 -8.24
CA LEU A 157 -7.57 1.24 -8.01
C LEU A 157 -8.48 0.84 -9.17
N ASP A 158 -9.69 0.41 -8.88
CA ASP A 158 -10.75 0.19 -9.87
C ASP A 158 -11.90 1.19 -9.68
N GLU A 159 -12.69 1.44 -10.72
CA GLU A 159 -13.77 2.43 -10.76
C GLU A 159 -14.81 2.30 -9.64
N ASN A 160 -14.92 1.12 -9.02
CA ASN A 160 -15.85 0.83 -7.93
C ASN A 160 -15.16 0.71 -6.56
N LEU A 161 -13.84 0.88 -6.48
CA LEU A 161 -13.02 0.70 -5.27
C LEU A 161 -13.27 -0.63 -4.56
N ASN A 162 -13.51 -1.69 -5.33
CA ASN A 162 -13.86 -3.01 -4.80
C ASN A 162 -12.65 -3.92 -4.58
N TRP A 163 -11.46 -3.50 -5.01
CA TRP A 163 -10.16 -4.15 -4.83
C TRP A 163 -9.99 -5.51 -5.53
N LYS A 164 -10.96 -5.95 -6.33
CA LYS A 164 -10.93 -7.27 -7.00
C LYS A 164 -9.73 -7.38 -7.94
N SER A 165 -9.48 -6.33 -8.73
CA SER A 165 -8.37 -6.27 -9.67
C SER A 165 -7.03 -6.25 -8.94
N HIS A 166 -6.90 -5.47 -7.86
CA HIS A 166 -5.69 -5.44 -7.04
C HIS A 166 -5.37 -6.81 -6.45
N ILE A 167 -6.35 -7.46 -5.81
CA ILE A 167 -6.19 -8.78 -5.20
C ILE A 167 -5.80 -9.83 -6.24
N HIS A 168 -6.39 -9.77 -7.44
CA HIS A 168 -6.02 -10.67 -8.52
C HIS A 168 -4.56 -10.51 -8.97
N LYS A 169 -4.11 -9.25 -9.18
CA LYS A 169 -2.70 -8.96 -9.53
C LYS A 169 -1.74 -9.36 -8.41
N LEU A 170 -2.10 -9.06 -7.16
CA LEU A 170 -1.34 -9.46 -5.99
C LEU A 170 -1.25 -10.99 -5.87
N SER A 171 -2.34 -11.73 -6.12
CA SER A 171 -2.34 -13.18 -6.09
C SER A 171 -1.36 -13.77 -7.11
N LYS A 172 -1.28 -13.20 -8.32
CA LYS A 172 -0.29 -13.63 -9.32
C LYS A 172 1.15 -13.43 -8.80
N LYS A 173 1.43 -12.25 -8.24
CA LYS A 173 2.74 -11.92 -7.69
C LYS A 173 3.13 -12.86 -6.54
N LEU A 174 2.22 -13.11 -5.60
CA LEU A 174 2.43 -14.02 -4.48
C LEU A 174 2.59 -15.48 -4.92
N SER A 175 1.89 -15.89 -5.99
CA SER A 175 2.08 -17.22 -6.59
C SER A 175 3.49 -17.39 -7.16
N CYS A 176 4.01 -16.39 -7.86
CA CYS A 176 5.41 -16.37 -8.31
C CYS A 176 6.38 -16.45 -7.12
N SER A 177 6.17 -15.65 -6.08
CA SER A 177 7.00 -15.69 -4.87
C SER A 177 7.00 -17.07 -4.21
N ALA A 178 5.82 -17.70 -4.07
CA ALA A 178 5.71 -19.05 -3.54
C ALA A 178 6.42 -20.10 -4.43
N GLY A 179 6.39 -19.91 -5.75
CA GLY A 179 7.15 -20.74 -6.70
C GLY A 179 8.66 -20.62 -6.52
N ILE A 180 9.16 -19.38 -6.39
CA ILE A 180 10.59 -19.14 -6.12
C ILE A 180 11.00 -19.78 -4.80
N LEU A 181 10.24 -19.57 -3.73
CA LEU A 181 10.52 -20.17 -2.42
C LEU A 181 10.55 -21.70 -2.48
N ASN A 182 9.67 -22.31 -3.27
CA ASN A 182 9.69 -23.77 -3.46
C ASN A 182 10.92 -24.27 -4.20
N LEU A 183 11.45 -23.48 -5.15
CA LEU A 183 12.65 -23.87 -5.91
C LEU A 183 13.93 -23.78 -5.07
N ILE A 184 14.02 -22.75 -4.20
CA ILE A 184 15.26 -22.45 -3.48
C ILE A 184 15.34 -23.11 -2.10
N LYS A 185 14.21 -23.58 -1.53
CA LYS A 185 14.15 -24.03 -0.14
C LYS A 185 15.17 -25.12 0.21
N ASP A 186 15.37 -26.10 -0.67
CA ASP A 186 16.26 -27.24 -0.43
C ASP A 186 17.76 -26.87 -0.55
N SER A 187 18.06 -25.66 -1.06
CA SER A 187 19.42 -25.11 -1.21
C SER A 187 19.77 -24.09 -0.13
N ILE A 188 18.87 -23.83 0.82
CA ILE A 188 19.01 -22.76 1.80
C ILE A 188 18.81 -23.33 3.22
N PRO A 189 19.62 -22.91 4.21
CA PRO A 189 19.43 -23.28 5.60
C PRO A 189 18.06 -22.89 6.16
N GLU A 190 17.49 -23.76 7.02
CA GLU A 190 16.13 -23.57 7.55
C GLU A 190 15.95 -22.31 8.41
N ASP A 191 17.01 -21.85 9.08
CA ASP A 191 17.02 -20.63 9.87
C ASP A 191 16.75 -19.37 9.03
N LEU A 192 17.01 -19.41 7.72
CA LEU A 192 16.74 -18.34 6.78
C LEU A 192 15.31 -18.35 6.21
N TYR A 193 14.55 -19.45 6.35
CA TYR A 193 13.21 -19.57 5.76
C TYR A 193 12.27 -18.44 6.19
N LYS A 194 12.34 -18.05 7.46
CA LYS A 194 11.52 -16.97 7.99
C LYS A 194 11.88 -15.62 7.37
N SER A 195 13.17 -15.34 7.18
CA SER A 195 13.64 -14.11 6.53
C SER A 195 13.20 -14.05 5.05
N LEU A 196 13.30 -15.19 4.37
CA LEU A 196 12.86 -15.32 2.98
C LEU A 196 11.33 -15.13 2.84
N TYR A 197 10.56 -15.70 3.77
CA TYR A 197 9.12 -15.48 3.80
C TYR A 197 8.79 -13.98 3.91
N PHE A 198 9.41 -13.27 4.85
CA PHE A 198 9.16 -11.83 5.05
C PHE A 198 9.60 -10.99 3.87
N THR A 199 10.74 -11.30 3.24
CA THR A 199 11.26 -10.51 2.12
C THR A 199 10.55 -10.78 0.81
N LEU A 200 10.29 -12.04 0.46
CA LEU A 200 9.77 -12.42 -0.85
C LEU A 200 8.24 -12.53 -0.89
N PHE A 201 7.59 -12.83 0.23
CA PHE A 201 6.16 -13.06 0.27
C PHE A 201 5.42 -11.98 1.07
N GLU A 202 5.72 -11.82 2.36
CA GLU A 202 4.97 -10.92 3.23
C GLU A 202 5.17 -9.45 2.86
N SER A 203 6.33 -9.05 2.37
CA SER A 203 6.58 -7.69 1.88
C SER A 203 5.59 -7.26 0.80
N HIS A 204 5.24 -8.17 -0.11
CA HIS A 204 4.21 -7.91 -1.12
C HIS A 204 2.80 -7.95 -0.55
N LEU A 205 2.53 -8.88 0.37
CA LEU A 205 1.22 -9.03 1.00
C LEU A 205 0.88 -7.86 1.90
N SER A 206 1.85 -7.31 2.61
CA SER A 206 1.65 -6.20 3.56
C SER A 206 1.62 -4.82 2.90
N TYR A 207 2.10 -4.70 1.65
CA TYR A 207 2.15 -3.40 0.98
C TYR A 207 0.75 -2.80 0.78
N GLY A 208 0.50 -1.63 1.36
CA GLY A 208 -0.79 -0.93 1.29
C GLY A 208 -1.97 -1.69 1.93
N ILE A 209 -1.74 -2.72 2.73
CA ILE A 209 -2.78 -3.58 3.32
C ILE A 209 -3.78 -2.80 4.18
N THR A 210 -3.39 -1.67 4.75
CA THR A 210 -4.28 -0.76 5.49
C THR A 210 -5.39 -0.19 4.61
N VAL A 211 -5.15 -0.06 3.31
CA VAL A 211 -6.08 0.51 2.33
C VAL A 211 -7.02 -0.57 1.77
N TRP A 212 -6.48 -1.69 1.31
CA TRP A 212 -7.26 -2.74 0.64
C TRP A 212 -7.63 -3.93 1.52
N GLY A 213 -6.96 -4.13 2.66
CA GLY A 213 -7.14 -5.32 3.52
C GLY A 213 -8.49 -5.40 4.24
N GLY A 214 -9.27 -4.30 4.32
CA GLY A 214 -10.60 -4.25 4.92
C GLY A 214 -11.72 -4.91 4.09
N VAL A 215 -11.40 -5.59 2.99
CA VAL A 215 -12.38 -6.30 2.17
C VAL A 215 -12.92 -7.55 2.85
N SER A 216 -14.05 -8.08 2.33
CA SER A 216 -14.67 -9.30 2.84
C SER A 216 -13.72 -10.51 2.76
N ASN A 217 -14.00 -11.49 3.62
CA ASN A 217 -13.23 -12.72 3.71
C ASN A 217 -13.11 -13.49 2.41
N ASN A 218 -14.20 -13.56 1.65
CA ASN A 218 -14.22 -14.25 0.36
C ASN A 218 -13.24 -13.63 -0.64
N LYS A 219 -13.02 -12.31 -0.56
CA LYS A 219 -12.03 -11.63 -1.40
C LYS A 219 -10.59 -11.88 -0.94
N LEU A 220 -10.34 -12.02 0.37
CA LEU A 220 -9.02 -12.34 0.92
C LEU A 220 -8.65 -13.82 0.80
N GLU A 221 -9.63 -14.72 0.62
CA GLU A 221 -9.40 -16.17 0.58
C GLU A 221 -8.32 -16.61 -0.44
N PRO A 222 -8.26 -16.07 -1.67
CA PRO A 222 -7.18 -16.41 -2.61
C PRO A 222 -5.78 -16.12 -2.07
N LEU A 223 -5.60 -14.96 -1.41
CA LEU A 223 -4.33 -14.58 -0.80
C LEU A 223 -3.99 -15.49 0.39
N PHE A 224 -4.98 -15.79 1.22
CA PHE A 224 -4.79 -16.69 2.36
C PHE A 224 -4.46 -18.13 1.93
N LYS A 225 -5.05 -18.63 0.83
CA LYS A 225 -4.68 -19.93 0.26
C LYS A 225 -3.23 -19.96 -0.20
N LEU A 226 -2.74 -18.91 -0.85
CA LEU A 226 -1.34 -18.78 -1.25
C LEU A 226 -0.42 -18.68 -0.03
N GLN A 227 -0.83 -17.94 1.00
CA GLN A 227 -0.08 -17.86 2.25
C GLN A 227 0.04 -19.23 2.93
N LYS A 228 -1.09 -19.98 3.01
CA LYS A 228 -1.08 -21.37 3.52
C LYS A 228 -0.15 -22.28 2.70
N LYS A 229 -0.16 -22.15 1.37
CA LYS A 229 0.75 -22.89 0.48
C LYS A 229 2.21 -22.57 0.79
N CYS A 230 2.54 -21.29 0.93
CA CYS A 230 3.88 -20.84 1.27
C CYS A 230 4.36 -21.38 2.64
N MET A 231 3.47 -21.37 3.65
CA MET A 231 3.75 -21.93 4.97
C MET A 231 4.09 -23.42 4.90
N ARG A 232 3.36 -24.21 4.12
CA ARG A 232 3.64 -25.65 3.93
C ARG A 232 4.95 -25.89 3.17
N ILE A 233 5.23 -25.06 2.17
CA ILE A 233 6.49 -25.15 1.41
C ILE A 233 7.70 -24.98 2.34
N LEU A 234 7.70 -23.94 3.18
CA LEU A 234 8.84 -23.58 4.00
C LEU A 234 8.94 -24.39 5.31
N PHE A 235 7.82 -24.64 5.95
CA PHE A 235 7.77 -25.12 7.33
C PHE A 235 7.01 -26.43 7.52
N GLY A 236 6.39 -26.97 6.46
CA GLY A 236 5.66 -28.22 6.53
C GLY A 236 6.57 -29.44 6.56
N ASP A 237 6.28 -30.38 7.45
CA ASP A 237 6.97 -31.65 7.50
C ASP A 237 6.35 -32.62 6.47
N LYS A 238 6.99 -32.69 5.30
CA LYS A 238 6.57 -33.54 4.20
C LYS A 238 6.69 -35.04 4.55
N GLU A 239 7.71 -35.41 5.32
CA GLU A 239 7.93 -36.82 5.69
C GLU A 239 6.91 -37.31 6.71
N ALA A 240 6.62 -36.51 7.74
CA ALA A 240 5.57 -36.84 8.72
C ALA A 240 4.20 -36.94 8.04
N TYR A 241 3.91 -36.06 7.08
CA TYR A 241 2.68 -36.12 6.29
C TYR A 241 2.60 -37.39 5.46
N LEU A 242 3.64 -37.72 4.70
CA LEU A 242 3.70 -38.93 3.86
C LEU A 242 3.59 -40.21 4.72
N ASN A 243 4.27 -40.25 5.88
CA ASN A 243 4.22 -41.39 6.79
C ASN A 243 2.82 -41.59 7.36
N LYS A 244 2.12 -40.51 7.75
CA LYS A 244 0.72 -40.56 8.21
C LYS A 244 -0.22 -41.12 7.16
N TYR A 245 -0.03 -40.76 5.88
CA TYR A 245 -0.88 -41.30 4.78
C TYR A 245 -0.50 -42.72 4.37
N LYS A 246 0.76 -43.11 4.41
CA LYS A 246 1.18 -44.51 4.17
C LYS A 246 0.57 -45.49 5.18
N THR A 247 0.40 -45.05 6.42
CA THR A 247 -0.26 -45.89 7.45
C THR A 247 -1.76 -46.00 7.27
N CYS A 248 -2.42 -44.98 6.65
CA CYS A 248 -3.85 -45.00 6.35
C CYS A 248 -4.20 -45.70 5.01
N ALA A 249 -3.26 -45.75 4.07
CA ALA A 249 -3.48 -46.28 2.71
C ALA A 249 -3.17 -47.78 2.61
N ARG A 250 -3.88 -48.60 3.41
CA ARG A 250 -3.80 -50.08 3.25
C ARG A 250 -4.43 -50.62 1.96
N SER A 251 -4.94 -49.79 1.04
CA SER A 251 -5.74 -50.27 -0.09
C SER A 251 -5.43 -49.72 -1.49
N ARG A 252 -4.52 -48.72 -1.68
CA ARG A 252 -4.03 -48.33 -3.03
C ARG A 252 -2.65 -47.69 -2.96
N PRO A 253 -1.65 -48.16 -3.76
CA PRO A 253 -0.39 -47.44 -3.91
C PRO A 253 -0.63 -46.14 -4.67
N LEU A 254 -0.65 -45.01 -3.97
CA LEU A 254 -0.65 -43.69 -4.60
C LEU A 254 0.78 -43.31 -4.98
N ASP A 255 0.92 -42.79 -6.21
CA ASP A 255 2.17 -42.27 -6.72
C ASP A 255 2.72 -41.18 -5.80
N ASN A 256 4.01 -41.21 -5.49
CA ASN A 256 4.68 -40.27 -4.59
C ASN A 256 4.56 -38.81 -5.08
N GLN A 257 4.38 -38.56 -6.38
CA GLN A 257 4.12 -37.22 -6.93
C GLN A 257 2.73 -36.71 -6.59
N ILE A 258 1.71 -37.57 -6.63
CA ILE A 258 0.31 -37.22 -6.29
C ILE A 258 0.21 -36.93 -4.80
N LEU A 259 0.86 -37.77 -3.95
CA LEU A 259 0.92 -37.54 -2.49
C LEU A 259 1.63 -36.22 -2.13
N GLY A 260 2.67 -35.87 -2.88
CA GLY A 260 3.36 -34.60 -2.71
C GLY A 260 2.47 -33.36 -3.02
N GLN A 261 1.60 -33.47 -4.04
CA GLN A 261 0.64 -32.39 -4.36
C GLN A 261 -0.49 -32.28 -3.35
N GLU A 262 -0.96 -33.42 -2.80
CA GLU A 262 -1.98 -33.45 -1.76
C GLU A 262 -1.49 -32.85 -0.43
N PHE A 263 -0.21 -33.01 -0.09
CA PHE A 263 0.42 -32.39 1.09
C PHE A 263 0.18 -30.88 1.14
N TYR A 264 0.48 -30.18 0.03
CA TYR A 264 0.32 -28.73 -0.02
C TYR A 264 -1.14 -28.26 -0.01
N SER A 265 -2.12 -29.13 -0.17
CA SER A 265 -3.53 -28.77 -0.17
C SER A 265 -4.27 -29.11 1.13
N ARG A 266 -3.90 -30.16 1.85
CA ARG A 266 -4.70 -30.75 2.94
C ARG A 266 -4.15 -30.52 4.35
N GLU A 267 -2.81 -30.35 4.50
CA GLU A 267 -2.26 -30.16 5.85
C GLU A 267 -2.79 -28.88 6.51
N HIS A 268 -3.16 -29.00 7.79
CA HIS A 268 -3.68 -27.87 8.54
C HIS A 268 -2.55 -26.91 8.96
N THR A 269 -2.56 -25.71 8.44
CA THR A 269 -1.46 -24.73 8.59
C THR A 269 -1.50 -23.88 9.86
N LYS A 270 -2.58 -23.93 10.65
CA LYS A 270 -2.68 -23.14 11.89
C LYS A 270 -1.51 -23.36 12.85
N PRO A 271 -1.05 -24.62 13.09
CA PRO A 271 0.13 -24.84 13.92
C PRO A 271 1.40 -24.17 13.37
N LEU A 272 1.63 -24.22 12.04
CA LEU A 272 2.79 -23.62 11.41
C LEU A 272 2.84 -22.10 11.59
N PHE A 273 1.70 -21.41 11.37
CA PHE A 273 1.60 -19.98 11.63
C PHE A 273 1.94 -19.63 13.08
N ASN A 274 1.43 -20.42 14.02
CA ASN A 274 1.60 -20.18 15.44
C ASN A 274 3.03 -20.45 15.92
N GLN A 275 3.62 -21.57 15.46
CA GLN A 275 4.99 -21.98 15.82
C GLN A 275 6.01 -20.96 15.33
N HIS A 276 5.88 -20.47 14.10
CA HIS A 276 6.82 -19.53 13.51
C HIS A 276 6.49 -18.07 13.80
N GLY A 277 5.39 -17.78 14.51
CA GLY A 277 4.98 -16.42 14.86
C GLY A 277 4.69 -15.56 13.64
N ILE A 278 4.06 -16.16 12.61
CA ILE A 278 3.66 -15.50 11.37
C ILE A 278 2.18 -15.21 11.44
N MET A 279 1.80 -13.98 11.11
CA MET A 279 0.39 -13.57 11.09
C MET A 279 -0.28 -14.01 9.78
N ASN A 280 -1.51 -14.53 9.87
CA ASN A 280 -2.32 -14.69 8.68
C ASN A 280 -2.72 -13.31 8.12
N VAL A 281 -3.16 -13.27 6.86
CA VAL A 281 -3.45 -12.02 6.13
C VAL A 281 -4.40 -11.07 6.86
N ARG A 282 -5.36 -11.58 7.63
CA ARG A 282 -6.30 -10.76 8.42
C ARG A 282 -5.64 -10.13 9.62
N ASN A 283 -4.92 -10.95 10.38
CA ASN A 283 -4.19 -10.47 11.55
C ASN A 283 -3.10 -9.49 11.14
N LEU A 284 -2.51 -9.70 9.97
CA LEU A 284 -1.58 -8.76 9.35
C LEU A 284 -2.25 -7.41 9.04
N HIS A 285 -3.46 -7.41 8.47
CA HIS A 285 -4.25 -6.20 8.27
C HIS A 285 -4.55 -5.47 9.59
N ILE A 286 -5.06 -6.20 10.59
CA ILE A 286 -5.34 -5.65 11.93
C ILE A 286 -4.09 -5.01 12.54
N TYR A 287 -2.96 -5.72 12.47
CA TYR A 287 -1.69 -5.25 12.98
C TYR A 287 -1.23 -3.94 12.32
N HIS A 288 -1.27 -3.88 10.99
CA HIS A 288 -0.86 -2.68 10.26
C HIS A 288 -1.80 -1.50 10.51
N CYS A 289 -3.12 -1.70 10.50
CA CYS A 289 -4.08 -0.64 10.84
C CYS A 289 -3.86 -0.10 12.25
N SER A 290 -3.73 -0.98 13.24
CA SER A 290 -3.50 -0.58 14.62
C SER A 290 -2.18 0.19 14.78
N ASN A 291 -1.13 -0.24 14.09
CA ASN A 291 0.18 0.41 14.14
C ASN A 291 0.17 1.79 13.46
N GLU A 292 -0.57 1.97 12.34
CA GLU A 292 -0.73 3.28 11.71
C GLU A 292 -1.54 4.24 12.60
N ILE A 293 -2.63 3.78 13.20
CA ILE A 293 -3.41 4.61 14.13
C ILE A 293 -2.57 5.01 15.34
N LEU A 294 -1.78 4.08 15.91
CA LEU A 294 -0.81 4.40 16.97
C LEU A 294 0.13 5.54 16.57
N LYS A 295 0.65 5.51 15.34
CA LYS A 295 1.53 6.55 14.83
C LYS A 295 0.79 7.88 14.68
N ILE A 296 -0.40 7.86 14.07
CA ILE A 296 -1.22 9.05 13.85
C ILE A 296 -1.56 9.72 15.19
N LEU A 297 -2.04 8.96 16.16
CA LEU A 297 -2.43 9.48 17.47
C LEU A 297 -1.21 9.98 18.28
N LYS A 298 -0.08 9.28 18.21
CA LYS A 298 1.14 9.63 18.94
C LYS A 298 1.87 10.83 18.37
N PHE A 299 2.03 10.88 17.05
CA PHE A 299 2.84 11.89 16.38
C PHE A 299 2.02 12.99 15.73
N ARG A 300 0.69 12.86 15.70
CA ARG A 300 -0.24 13.75 14.99
C ARG A 300 0.16 13.93 13.52
N THR A 301 0.70 12.86 12.91
CA THR A 301 1.18 12.89 11.53
C THR A 301 0.67 11.67 10.75
N PRO A 302 0.18 11.87 9.53
CA PRO A 302 -0.06 13.18 8.91
C PRO A 302 -1.20 13.92 9.62
N TYR A 303 -1.06 15.23 9.76
CA TYR A 303 -2.01 16.07 10.51
C TYR A 303 -3.43 15.99 9.92
N SER A 304 -3.54 15.96 8.61
CA SER A 304 -4.82 15.79 7.90
C SER A 304 -5.58 14.50 8.28
N LEU A 305 -4.87 13.41 8.54
CA LEU A 305 -5.50 12.18 9.03
C LEU A 305 -5.79 12.26 10.53
N PHE A 306 -4.94 12.94 11.30
CA PHE A 306 -5.17 13.12 12.74
C PHE A 306 -6.47 13.89 13.03
N GLU A 307 -6.74 14.96 12.28
CA GLU A 307 -7.96 15.75 12.41
C GLU A 307 -9.25 14.96 12.10
N LEU A 308 -9.16 13.93 11.27
CA LEU A 308 -10.30 13.09 10.94
C LEU A 308 -10.65 12.05 12.03
N PHE A 309 -9.76 11.86 13.03
CA PHE A 309 -10.01 10.98 14.17
C PHE A 309 -10.51 11.75 15.37
N GLU A 310 -11.79 11.64 15.66
CA GLU A 310 -12.39 12.22 16.86
C GLU A 310 -12.26 11.26 18.04
N LEU A 311 -11.82 11.79 19.18
CA LEU A 311 -11.70 11.05 20.43
C LEU A 311 -12.95 11.24 21.29
N SER A 312 -13.55 10.13 21.73
CA SER A 312 -14.66 10.19 22.68
C SER A 312 -14.16 10.54 24.08
N LYS A 313 -14.81 11.48 24.75
CA LYS A 313 -14.55 11.85 26.16
C LYS A 313 -15.45 11.02 27.08
N ARG A 314 -14.89 10.03 27.77
CA ARG A 314 -15.60 9.29 28.82
C ARG A 314 -14.81 9.40 30.11
N ASN A 315 -15.46 9.90 31.17
CA ASN A 315 -14.86 10.11 32.50
C ASN A 315 -13.59 11.00 32.48
N GLY A 316 -13.57 12.05 31.66
CA GLY A 316 -12.43 12.98 31.56
C GLY A 316 -11.20 12.42 30.83
N LYS A 317 -11.21 11.20 30.35
CA LYS A 317 -10.11 10.59 29.59
C LYS A 317 -10.54 10.36 28.13
N GLU A 318 -9.78 10.92 27.21
CA GLU A 318 -9.92 10.68 25.78
C GLU A 318 -9.33 9.31 25.43
N THR A 319 -10.16 8.29 25.27
CA THR A 319 -9.66 6.92 25.18
C THR A 319 -10.15 6.12 23.97
N ARG A 320 -11.28 6.46 23.39
CA ARG A 320 -11.85 5.74 22.23
C ARG A 320 -11.99 6.66 21.03
N LEU A 321 -11.77 6.14 19.83
CA LEU A 321 -12.08 6.84 18.61
C LEU A 321 -13.58 6.76 18.35
N LEU A 322 -14.20 7.90 18.00
CA LEU A 322 -15.55 7.89 17.46
C LEU A 322 -15.52 7.21 16.09
N THR A 323 -16.42 6.27 15.88
CA THR A 323 -16.55 5.60 14.59
C THR A 323 -17.41 6.48 13.69
N PRO A 324 -16.90 6.93 12.53
CA PRO A 324 -17.72 7.64 11.55
C PRO A 324 -18.84 6.75 11.00
N ASN A 325 -19.69 7.30 10.14
CA ASN A 325 -20.74 6.52 9.49
C ASN A 325 -20.18 5.24 8.86
N PRO A 326 -20.93 4.12 8.90
CA PRO A 326 -20.46 2.85 8.38
C PRO A 326 -19.97 2.95 6.94
N SER A 327 -18.69 2.74 6.74
CA SER A 327 -18.03 2.73 5.43
C SER A 327 -16.90 1.70 5.44
N LYS A 328 -16.39 1.37 4.26
CA LYS A 328 -15.23 0.47 4.13
C LYS A 328 -13.90 1.21 4.09
N ASN A 329 -13.89 2.50 4.38
CA ASN A 329 -12.67 3.30 4.39
C ASN A 329 -11.83 3.04 5.65
N PHE A 330 -10.60 3.52 5.60
CA PHE A 330 -9.64 3.35 6.70
C PHE A 330 -10.12 4.00 8.01
N LEU A 331 -10.81 5.14 7.95
CA LEU A 331 -11.28 5.83 9.16
C LEU A 331 -12.29 4.98 9.94
N TYR A 332 -13.28 4.42 9.25
CA TYR A 332 -14.28 3.56 9.88
C TYR A 332 -13.67 2.23 10.36
N VAL A 333 -13.03 1.50 9.45
CA VAL A 333 -12.44 0.18 9.75
C VAL A 333 -11.30 0.33 10.77
N GLY A 334 -10.46 1.34 10.63
CA GLY A 334 -9.38 1.63 11.55
C GLY A 334 -9.87 1.97 12.96
N SER A 335 -10.90 2.82 13.09
CA SER A 335 -11.49 3.14 14.39
C SER A 335 -12.08 1.91 15.09
N LEU A 336 -12.75 1.02 14.35
CA LEU A 336 -13.25 -0.25 14.89
C LEU A 336 -12.12 -1.14 15.38
N ILE A 337 -11.09 -1.32 14.55
CA ILE A 337 -9.91 -2.13 14.90
C ILE A 337 -9.21 -1.53 16.12
N TRP A 338 -8.97 -0.21 16.13
CA TRP A 338 -8.33 0.46 17.24
C TRP A 338 -9.10 0.28 18.54
N ASN A 339 -10.39 0.55 18.55
CA ASN A 339 -11.21 0.43 19.73
C ASN A 339 -11.26 -1.01 20.30
N ALA A 340 -11.16 -2.02 19.42
CA ALA A 340 -11.07 -3.42 19.82
C ALA A 340 -9.68 -3.78 20.38
N VAL A 341 -8.61 -3.32 19.75
CA VAL A 341 -7.22 -3.69 20.08
C VAL A 341 -6.69 -2.88 21.27
N ARG A 342 -7.14 -1.64 21.43
CA ARG A 342 -6.69 -0.74 22.50
C ARG A 342 -6.89 -1.36 23.90
N ASP A 343 -8.05 -1.95 24.15
CA ASP A 343 -8.38 -2.54 25.44
C ASP A 343 -7.47 -3.75 25.75
N LEU A 344 -6.95 -4.42 24.73
CA LEU A 344 -5.98 -5.52 24.87
C LEU A 344 -4.58 -5.03 25.28
N ILE A 345 -4.19 -3.86 24.81
CA ILE A 345 -2.81 -3.39 24.96
C ILE A 345 -2.60 -2.68 26.31
N LYS A 346 -3.66 -2.31 27.02
CA LYS A 346 -3.61 -1.50 28.27
C LYS A 346 -2.65 -0.29 28.14
N LEU A 347 -2.72 0.40 27.00
CA LEU A 347 -1.86 1.52 26.67
C LEU A 347 -2.21 2.77 27.52
N TYR A 348 -2.01 2.69 28.84
CA TYR A 348 -2.23 3.83 29.71
C TYR A 348 -1.13 4.90 29.63
N GLU A 349 0.04 4.60 29.03
CA GLU A 349 1.15 5.55 28.91
C GLU A 349 1.66 5.65 27.47
N PHE A 350 0.98 6.45 26.67
CA PHE A 350 1.33 6.72 25.29
C PHE A 350 2.70 7.42 25.10
N SER A 351 3.27 7.94 26.18
CA SER A 351 4.38 8.90 26.07
C SER A 351 5.79 8.27 26.02
N GLN A 352 6.00 7.05 26.48
CA GLN A 352 7.36 6.55 26.72
C GLN A 352 7.85 5.36 25.87
N TYR A 353 7.01 4.59 25.14
CA TYR A 353 7.44 3.28 24.61
C TYR A 353 7.13 3.01 23.14
N ARG A 354 7.79 3.70 22.21
CA ARG A 354 7.58 3.48 20.75
C ARG A 354 7.88 2.04 20.32
N GLY A 355 8.96 1.44 20.75
CA GLY A 355 9.35 0.06 20.41
C GLY A 355 8.53 -0.99 21.15
N SER A 356 8.20 -0.74 22.40
CA SER A 356 7.47 -1.64 23.29
C SER A 356 6.02 -1.84 22.85
N ALA A 357 5.28 -0.75 22.52
CA ALA A 357 3.87 -0.83 22.10
C ALA A 357 3.70 -1.68 20.82
N LYS A 358 4.60 -1.53 19.85
CA LYS A 358 4.58 -2.33 18.61
C LYS A 358 4.83 -3.81 18.90
N CYS A 359 5.76 -4.13 19.79
CA CYS A 359 6.06 -5.51 20.18
C CYS A 359 4.90 -6.16 20.95
N VAL A 360 4.27 -5.41 21.88
CA VAL A 360 3.10 -5.87 22.62
C VAL A 360 1.95 -6.14 21.66
N LEU A 361 1.63 -5.20 20.78
CA LEU A 361 0.58 -5.36 19.76
C LEU A 361 0.79 -6.61 18.92
N LYS A 362 2.03 -6.83 18.44
CA LYS A 362 2.37 -8.02 17.67
C LYS A 362 2.16 -9.30 18.45
N ARG A 363 2.61 -9.32 19.71
CA ARG A 363 2.47 -10.47 20.61
C ARG A 363 0.99 -10.80 20.87
N GLU A 364 0.16 -9.81 21.20
CA GLU A 364 -1.25 -10.00 21.51
C GLU A 364 -2.04 -10.50 20.28
N ILE A 365 -1.79 -9.92 19.09
CA ILE A 365 -2.44 -10.41 17.87
C ILE A 365 -2.04 -11.86 17.54
N LEU A 366 -0.79 -12.24 17.78
CA LEU A 366 -0.33 -13.62 17.62
C LEU A 366 -0.94 -14.55 18.65
N GLN A 367 -1.18 -14.10 19.89
CA GLN A 367 -1.89 -14.89 20.91
C GLN A 367 -3.34 -15.13 20.52
N ILE A 368 -4.04 -14.12 20.02
CA ILE A 368 -5.40 -14.27 19.48
C ILE A 368 -5.42 -15.29 18.34
N GLN A 369 -4.44 -15.28 17.48
CA GLN A 369 -4.31 -16.25 16.38
C GLN A 369 -4.15 -17.69 16.90
N LYS A 370 -3.45 -17.88 18.02
CA LYS A 370 -3.24 -19.19 18.66
C LYS A 370 -4.53 -19.79 19.23
N GLY A 371 -5.60 -19.00 19.37
CA GLY A 371 -6.86 -19.43 19.98
C GLY A 371 -6.83 -19.35 21.49
N GLY A 372 -5.85 -18.62 22.08
CA GLY A 372 -5.95 -18.16 23.45
C GLY A 372 -7.08 -17.15 23.52
N ASP A 373 -8.14 -17.44 24.29
CA ASP A 373 -9.09 -16.41 24.66
C ASP A 373 -8.29 -15.33 25.41
N PRO A 374 -8.28 -14.09 24.89
CA PRO A 374 -7.81 -12.99 25.71
C PRO A 374 -8.77 -12.94 26.91
N ILE A 375 -8.23 -12.98 28.10
CA ILE A 375 -8.94 -13.14 29.38
C ILE A 375 -10.10 -12.11 29.59
N GLU A 376 -10.26 -11.14 28.70
CA GLU A 376 -11.24 -10.03 28.83
C GLU A 376 -12.14 -9.80 27.61
N TRP A 377 -12.20 -10.69 26.63
CA TRP A 377 -13.08 -10.55 25.46
C TRP A 377 -14.55 -10.83 25.75
N GLN A 378 -14.91 -11.10 27.00
CA GLN A 378 -16.26 -11.53 27.40
C GLN A 378 -17.34 -10.43 27.30
N HIS A 379 -16.98 -9.15 27.14
CA HIS A 379 -17.95 -8.06 27.08
C HIS A 379 -17.87 -7.23 25.78
N GLY A 380 -18.48 -7.73 24.73
CA GLY A 380 -18.98 -6.89 23.60
C GLY A 380 -18.04 -6.65 22.43
N THR A 381 -16.72 -6.83 22.55
CA THR A 381 -15.74 -6.50 21.50
C THR A 381 -15.71 -7.51 20.35
N TRP A 382 -16.10 -8.76 20.59
CA TRP A 382 -16.23 -9.77 19.53
C TRP A 382 -17.34 -9.44 18.52
N ASN A 383 -18.39 -8.78 18.94
CA ASN A 383 -19.45 -8.35 18.02
C ASN A 383 -18.93 -7.29 17.05
N THR A 384 -18.03 -6.41 17.50
CA THR A 384 -17.43 -5.38 16.65
C THR A 384 -16.48 -5.98 15.60
N LEU A 385 -15.67 -6.99 15.96
CA LEU A 385 -14.83 -7.73 15.00
C LEU A 385 -15.65 -8.68 14.12
N LYS A 386 -16.84 -9.15 14.55
CA LYS A 386 -17.79 -9.86 13.68
C LYS A 386 -18.27 -9.02 12.51
N TYR A 387 -18.42 -7.70 12.69
CA TYR A 387 -18.78 -6.78 11.59
C TYR A 387 -17.64 -6.58 10.58
N LEU A 388 -16.38 -6.90 10.92
CA LEU A 388 -15.28 -7.00 9.96
C LEU A 388 -15.36 -8.29 9.11
N ARG A 389 -16.33 -9.15 9.34
CA ARG A 389 -16.58 -10.35 8.54
C ARG A 389 -17.40 -10.11 7.26
N TYR A 390 -17.81 -8.85 6.97
CA TYR A 390 -18.60 -8.50 5.79
C TYR A 390 -17.83 -7.62 4.82
#